data_8aa2f85e9114f870fbfd6b1ac79ed783
#
_entry.id   8aa2f85e9114f870fbfd6b1ac79ed783
#
_cell.length_a   1.000
_cell.length_b   1.000
_cell.length_c   1.000
_cell.angle_alpha   90.00
_cell.angle_beta   90.00
_cell.angle_gamma   90.00
#
_symmetry.space_group_name_H-M   'P 1'
#
loop_
_entity.id
_entity.type
_entity.pdbx_description
1 polymer ?
#
loop_
_entity_poly.entity_id
_entity_poly.type
_entity_poly.pdbx_seq_one_letter_code
_entity_poly.pdbx_strand_id
1 'polypeptide(L)'
;MRGSPVVLYFYPKDETPGCTAEAESFRDDSSELQQLGARLIGVSLDTIDSHRQFARNHGLAFPLLADAGGVIAARYGVSTRSGFAERVTFIVGADGRIARVFPEVRVSGHADEVLLSLHEVNQAASGAKP
;
A
#
# COMPACT_ATOMS: atom_id res chain seq x y z
N MET A 1 -7.12 4.35 -10.82
CA MET A 1 -6.71 3.35 -11.81
C MET A 1 -7.74 2.23 -11.89
N ARG A 2 -8.64 2.37 -12.84
CA ARG A 2 -9.67 1.37 -13.05
C ARG A 2 -9.13 0.23 -13.90
N GLY A 3 -9.68 -0.95 -13.73
CA GLY A 3 -9.30 -2.13 -14.48
C GLY A 3 -8.32 -3.05 -13.78
N SER A 4 -7.67 -2.56 -12.71
CA SER A 4 -6.76 -3.38 -11.89
C SER A 4 -6.91 -2.99 -10.43
N PRO A 5 -6.89 -3.94 -9.50
CA PRO A 5 -6.89 -3.59 -8.09
C PRO A 5 -5.58 -2.91 -7.71
N VAL A 6 -5.64 -2.02 -6.73
CA VAL A 6 -4.49 -1.27 -6.22
C VAL A 6 -4.39 -1.49 -4.72
N VAL A 7 -3.20 -1.88 -4.27
CA VAL A 7 -2.86 -1.87 -2.84
C VAL A 7 -2.17 -0.55 -2.56
N LEU A 8 -2.83 0.29 -1.77
CA LEU A 8 -2.33 1.60 -1.40
C LEU A 8 -2.04 1.56 0.09
N TYR A 9 -0.76 1.64 0.48
CA TYR A 9 -0.43 1.60 1.90
C TYR A 9 0.24 2.89 2.35
N PHE A 10 -0.28 3.45 3.43
CA PHE A 10 0.28 4.63 4.08
C PHE A 10 1.20 4.16 5.19
N TYR A 11 2.35 4.80 5.32
CA TYR A 11 3.33 4.46 6.36
C TYR A 11 3.97 5.72 6.92
N PRO A 12 4.49 5.65 8.16
CA PRO A 12 4.95 6.85 8.86
C PRO A 12 6.18 7.52 8.24
N LYS A 13 7.25 6.78 7.97
CA LYS A 13 8.50 7.42 7.54
C LYS A 13 9.48 6.44 6.91
N ASP A 14 10.12 6.88 5.81
CA ASP A 14 11.21 6.13 5.17
C ASP A 14 12.33 5.84 6.17
N GLU A 15 13.00 4.71 5.96
CA GLU A 15 14.20 4.27 6.71
C GLU A 15 13.96 3.98 8.20
N THR A 16 12.73 3.95 8.66
CA THR A 16 12.44 3.45 10.01
C THR A 16 12.33 1.93 9.97
N PRO A 17 12.66 1.22 11.09
CA PRO A 17 12.67 -0.25 11.07
C PRO A 17 11.36 -0.89 10.65
N GLY A 18 10.23 -0.40 11.16
CA GLY A 18 8.91 -0.95 10.83
C GLY A 18 8.54 -0.70 9.37
N CYS A 19 8.79 0.50 8.87
CA CYS A 19 8.46 0.85 7.49
C CYS A 19 9.38 0.14 6.50
N THR A 20 10.64 -0.05 6.86
CA THR A 20 11.59 -0.81 6.06
C THR A 20 11.14 -2.29 5.97
N ALA A 21 10.78 -2.89 7.10
CA ALA A 21 10.32 -4.28 7.13
C ALA A 21 9.03 -4.46 6.29
N GLU A 22 8.10 -3.52 6.39
CA GLU A 22 6.87 -3.54 5.61
C GLU A 22 7.15 -3.45 4.11
N ALA A 23 8.00 -2.50 3.70
CA ALA A 23 8.37 -2.31 2.31
C ALA A 23 9.07 -3.54 1.74
N GLU A 24 9.98 -4.12 2.52
CA GLU A 24 10.70 -5.34 2.09
C GLU A 24 9.76 -6.53 1.96
N SER A 25 8.78 -6.67 2.86
CA SER A 25 7.77 -7.73 2.77
C SER A 25 6.95 -7.60 1.49
N PHE A 26 6.50 -6.41 1.16
CA PHE A 26 5.78 -6.16 -0.09
C PHE A 26 6.67 -6.38 -1.31
N ARG A 27 7.93 -5.96 -1.24
CA ARG A 27 8.90 -6.20 -2.31
C ARG A 27 9.03 -7.69 -2.58
N ASP A 28 9.18 -8.49 -1.53
CA ASP A 28 9.37 -9.93 -1.66
C ASP A 28 8.14 -10.63 -2.23
N ASP A 29 6.94 -10.09 -1.96
CA ASP A 29 5.68 -10.61 -2.46
C ASP A 29 5.24 -9.98 -3.78
N SER A 30 6.09 -9.16 -4.41
CA SER A 30 5.70 -8.39 -5.59
C SER A 30 5.28 -9.25 -6.78
N SER A 31 5.89 -10.42 -6.99
CA SER A 31 5.51 -11.30 -8.09
C SER A 31 4.12 -11.89 -7.87
N GLU A 32 3.76 -12.26 -6.64
CA GLU A 32 2.43 -12.75 -6.31
C GLU A 32 1.38 -11.65 -6.46
N LEU A 33 1.71 -10.42 -6.08
CA LEU A 33 0.83 -9.26 -6.29
C LEU A 33 0.56 -9.06 -7.79
N GLN A 34 1.60 -9.15 -8.62
CA GLN A 34 1.45 -9.04 -10.06
C GLN A 34 0.59 -10.16 -10.65
N GLN A 35 0.76 -11.38 -10.16
CA GLN A 35 -0.06 -12.52 -10.61
C GLN A 35 -1.53 -12.32 -10.29
N LEU A 36 -1.83 -11.59 -9.22
CA LEU A 36 -3.21 -11.22 -8.86
C LEU A 36 -3.69 -9.97 -9.60
N GLY A 37 -2.88 -9.42 -10.50
CA GLY A 37 -3.22 -8.24 -11.27
C GLY A 37 -3.18 -6.94 -10.47
N ALA A 38 -2.60 -6.95 -9.28
CA ALA A 38 -2.60 -5.80 -8.38
C ALA A 38 -1.40 -4.89 -8.62
N ARG A 39 -1.62 -3.60 -8.43
CA ARG A 39 -0.55 -2.61 -8.36
C ARG A 39 -0.35 -2.22 -6.91
N LEU A 40 0.91 -1.97 -6.54
CA LEU A 40 1.29 -1.60 -5.18
C LEU A 40 1.82 -0.18 -5.17
N ILE A 41 1.32 0.64 -4.26
CA ILE A 41 1.76 2.03 -4.10
C ILE A 41 1.92 2.33 -2.62
N GLY A 42 3.11 2.80 -2.21
CA GLY A 42 3.34 3.28 -0.85
C GLY A 42 3.21 4.79 -0.79
N VAL A 43 2.72 5.31 0.33
CA VAL A 43 2.51 6.77 0.53
C VAL A 43 3.01 7.16 1.91
N SER A 44 3.83 8.18 1.97
CA SER A 44 4.20 8.83 3.23
C SER A 44 4.36 10.32 3.03
N LEU A 45 4.57 11.05 4.12
CA LEU A 45 4.79 12.50 4.06
C LEU A 45 6.22 12.87 3.69
N ASP A 46 7.07 11.88 3.45
CA ASP A 46 8.47 12.11 3.07
C ASP A 46 8.60 12.77 1.71
N THR A 47 9.77 13.35 1.44
CA THR A 47 10.06 14.00 0.17
C THR A 47 10.34 13.00 -0.94
N ILE A 48 10.30 13.48 -2.18
CA ILE A 48 10.66 12.67 -3.35
C ILE A 48 12.10 12.15 -3.22
N ASP A 49 13.02 12.99 -2.76
CA ASP A 49 14.43 12.59 -2.59
C ASP A 49 14.57 11.49 -1.54
N SER A 50 13.84 11.60 -0.43
CA SER A 50 13.81 10.55 0.60
C SER A 50 13.31 9.24 0.01
N HIS A 51 12.23 9.27 -0.75
CA HIS A 51 11.66 8.07 -1.38
C HIS A 51 12.61 7.44 -2.38
N ARG A 52 13.31 8.24 -3.17
CA ARG A 52 14.31 7.73 -4.11
C ARG A 52 15.43 6.99 -3.40
N GLN A 53 15.91 7.57 -2.31
CA GLN A 53 16.96 6.96 -1.50
C GLN A 53 16.47 5.67 -0.85
N PHE A 54 15.27 5.70 -0.29
CA PHE A 54 14.64 4.53 0.34
C PHE A 54 14.46 3.40 -0.66
N ALA A 55 13.91 3.69 -1.83
CA ALA A 55 13.72 2.69 -2.87
C ALA A 55 15.05 2.07 -3.33
N ARG A 56 16.07 2.90 -3.49
CA ARG A 56 17.40 2.46 -3.90
C ARG A 56 18.04 1.58 -2.84
N ASN A 57 17.96 2.01 -1.59
CA ASN A 57 18.62 1.29 -0.48
C ASN A 57 18.01 -0.09 -0.24
N HIS A 58 16.75 -0.27 -0.55
CA HIS A 58 16.02 -1.51 -0.23
C HIS A 58 15.51 -2.25 -1.46
N GLY A 59 15.90 -1.82 -2.66
CA GLY A 59 15.53 -2.51 -3.90
C GLY A 59 14.04 -2.51 -4.17
N LEU A 60 13.36 -1.40 -3.89
CA LEU A 60 11.90 -1.28 -4.09
C LEU A 60 11.63 -0.87 -5.54
N ALA A 61 10.88 -1.69 -6.27
CA ALA A 61 10.52 -1.41 -7.66
C ALA A 61 9.12 -0.78 -7.79
N PHE A 62 8.32 -0.76 -6.72
CA PHE A 62 6.99 -0.19 -6.75
C PHE A 62 7.03 1.32 -6.45
N PRO A 63 6.03 2.09 -6.94
CA PRO A 63 6.01 3.53 -6.71
C PRO A 63 5.82 3.92 -5.25
N LEU A 64 6.50 4.99 -4.85
CA LEU A 64 6.32 5.64 -3.55
C LEU A 64 5.88 7.07 -3.82
N LEU A 65 4.72 7.46 -3.30
CA LEU A 65 4.19 8.81 -3.49
C LEU A 65 4.61 9.71 -2.32
N ALA A 66 5.13 10.87 -2.66
CA ALA A 66 5.52 11.88 -1.69
C ALA A 66 4.32 12.80 -1.42
N ASP A 67 3.71 12.64 -0.25
CA ASP A 67 2.52 13.39 0.15
C ASP A 67 2.89 14.43 1.23
N ALA A 68 3.83 15.31 0.91
CA ALA A 68 4.41 16.25 1.88
C ALA A 68 3.35 17.10 2.59
N GLY A 69 2.29 17.48 1.90
CA GLY A 69 1.19 18.27 2.47
C GLY A 69 0.10 17.46 3.15
N GLY A 70 0.19 16.14 3.11
CA GLY A 70 -0.83 15.28 3.71
C GLY A 70 -2.18 15.29 2.96
N VAL A 71 -2.21 15.72 1.71
CA VAL A 71 -3.44 15.86 0.94
C VAL A 71 -4.05 14.49 0.61
N ILE A 72 -3.22 13.55 0.18
CA ILE A 72 -3.69 12.20 -0.16
C ILE A 72 -4.16 11.50 1.11
N ALA A 73 -3.37 11.60 2.20
CA ALA A 73 -3.75 11.03 3.49
C ALA A 73 -5.12 11.57 3.95
N ALA A 74 -5.34 12.87 3.84
CA ALA A 74 -6.60 13.49 4.24
C ALA A 74 -7.77 12.95 3.41
N ARG A 75 -7.58 12.76 2.12
CA ARG A 75 -8.63 12.22 1.23
C ARG A 75 -9.03 10.80 1.58
N TYR A 76 -8.08 10.03 2.12
CA TYR A 76 -8.35 8.65 2.53
C TYR A 76 -8.69 8.54 4.02
N GLY A 77 -8.79 9.67 4.74
CA GLY A 77 -9.09 9.66 6.16
C GLY A 77 -7.97 9.14 7.03
N VAL A 78 -6.74 9.16 6.53
CA VAL A 78 -5.55 8.71 7.28
C VAL A 78 -5.03 9.88 8.10
N SER A 79 -4.93 9.69 9.43
CA SER A 79 -4.47 10.75 10.33
C SER A 79 -2.99 11.06 10.13
N THR A 80 -2.66 12.36 10.21
CA THR A 80 -1.28 12.84 10.19
C THR A 80 -0.98 13.69 11.43
N ARG A 81 -1.78 13.54 12.48
CA ARG A 81 -1.68 14.35 13.70
C ARG A 81 -0.33 14.27 14.39
N SER A 82 0.33 13.12 14.29
CA SER A 82 1.65 12.92 14.91
C SER A 82 2.79 13.57 14.12
N GLY A 83 2.49 14.15 12.95
CA GLY A 83 3.50 14.63 11.99
C GLY A 83 3.89 13.58 10.97
N PHE A 84 3.32 12.38 11.06
CA PHE A 84 3.54 11.27 10.14
C PHE A 84 2.21 10.65 9.78
N ALA A 85 2.12 10.02 8.62
CA ALA A 85 0.93 9.25 8.28
C ALA A 85 0.82 8.03 9.18
N GLU A 86 -0.39 7.73 9.65
CA GLU A 86 -0.62 6.47 10.34
C GLU A 86 -0.47 5.31 9.36
N ARG A 87 -0.19 4.13 9.89
CA ARG A 87 -0.01 2.92 9.08
C ARG A 87 -1.37 2.31 8.77
N VAL A 88 -1.84 2.56 7.55
CA VAL A 88 -3.15 2.09 7.08
C VAL A 88 -2.99 1.60 5.65
N THR A 89 -3.58 0.46 5.34
CA THR A 89 -3.55 -0.10 3.99
C THR A 89 -4.97 -0.18 3.43
N PHE A 90 -5.12 0.19 2.16
CA PHE A 90 -6.37 0.08 1.41
C PHE A 90 -6.18 -0.85 0.23
N ILE A 91 -7.19 -1.66 -0.05
CA ILE A 91 -7.29 -2.34 -1.34
C ILE A 91 -8.40 -1.65 -2.11
N VAL A 92 -8.03 -1.06 -3.24
CA VAL A 92 -8.98 -0.42 -4.15
C VAL A 92 -9.27 -1.43 -5.27
N GLY A 93 -10.52 -1.76 -5.45
CA GLY A 93 -10.92 -2.74 -6.45
C GLY A 93 -10.76 -2.21 -7.87
N ALA A 94 -10.88 -3.12 -8.85
CA ALA A 94 -10.79 -2.78 -10.26
C ALA A 94 -11.83 -1.75 -10.70
N ASP A 95 -12.93 -1.64 -9.99
CA ASP A 95 -14.00 -0.65 -10.24
C ASP A 95 -13.67 0.74 -9.67
N GLY A 96 -12.54 0.89 -8.99
CA GLY A 96 -12.13 2.14 -8.39
C GLY A 96 -12.69 2.38 -6.99
N ARG A 97 -13.41 1.42 -6.42
CA ARG A 97 -13.97 1.52 -5.07
C ARG A 97 -13.10 0.80 -4.07
N ILE A 98 -13.08 1.33 -2.83
CA ILE A 98 -12.35 0.69 -1.74
C ILE A 98 -13.03 -0.63 -1.39
N ALA A 99 -12.29 -1.74 -1.53
CA ALA A 99 -12.80 -3.08 -1.26
C ALA A 99 -12.44 -3.55 0.14
N ARG A 100 -11.29 -3.15 0.67
CA ARG A 100 -10.80 -3.53 2.00
C ARG A 100 -10.02 -2.38 2.61
N VAL A 101 -10.08 -2.29 3.95
CA VAL A 101 -9.27 -1.34 4.72
C VAL A 101 -8.61 -2.09 5.87
N PHE A 102 -7.32 -1.84 6.06
CA PHE A 102 -6.57 -2.35 7.21
C PHE A 102 -6.18 -1.14 8.07
N PRO A 103 -7.05 -0.73 9.02
CA PRO A 103 -6.81 0.48 9.81
C PRO A 103 -5.75 0.31 10.89
N GLU A 104 -5.46 -0.93 11.27
CA GLU A 104 -4.43 -1.27 12.24
C GLU A 104 -3.54 -2.34 11.64
N VAL A 105 -2.34 -1.95 11.23
CA VAL A 105 -1.42 -2.84 10.52
C VAL A 105 -0.37 -3.38 11.48
N ARG A 106 -0.26 -4.70 11.53
CA ARG A 106 0.89 -5.37 12.12
C ARG A 106 1.83 -5.71 10.97
N VAL A 107 3.04 -5.14 10.99
CA VAL A 107 3.99 -5.31 9.89
C VAL A 107 4.31 -6.78 9.65
N SER A 108 4.50 -7.55 10.72
CA SER A 108 4.70 -8.99 10.61
C SER A 108 3.43 -9.67 10.07
N GLY A 109 3.54 -10.28 8.90
CA GLY A 109 2.44 -11.00 8.26
C GLY A 109 1.46 -10.13 7.47
N HIS A 110 1.66 -8.81 7.44
CA HIS A 110 0.71 -7.93 6.74
C HIS A 110 0.70 -8.17 5.23
N ALA A 111 1.86 -8.36 4.60
CA ALA A 111 1.90 -8.61 3.16
C ALA A 111 1.12 -9.89 2.80
N ASP A 112 1.25 -10.94 3.60
CA ASP A 112 0.49 -12.18 3.39
C ASP A 112 -1.01 -11.96 3.58
N GLU A 113 -1.39 -11.18 4.57
CA GLU A 113 -2.78 -10.78 4.83
C GLU A 113 -3.37 -10.05 3.63
N VAL A 114 -2.60 -9.14 3.03
CA VAL A 114 -3.01 -8.39 1.85
C VAL A 114 -3.18 -9.33 0.64
N LEU A 115 -2.25 -10.26 0.44
CA LEU A 115 -2.35 -11.24 -0.65
C LEU A 115 -3.63 -12.06 -0.54
N LEU A 116 -3.94 -12.55 0.65
CA LEU A 116 -5.16 -13.32 0.90
C LEU A 116 -6.41 -12.48 0.60
N SER A 117 -6.43 -11.25 1.08
CA SER A 117 -7.55 -10.34 0.85
C SER A 117 -7.72 -9.99 -0.63
N LEU A 118 -6.62 -9.81 -1.38
CA LEU A 118 -6.67 -9.59 -2.83
C LEU A 118 -7.28 -10.78 -3.54
N HIS A 119 -6.91 -11.99 -3.15
CA HIS A 119 -7.47 -13.20 -3.72
C HIS A 119 -8.99 -13.23 -3.51
N GLU A 120 -9.46 -12.92 -2.31
CA GLU A 120 -10.88 -12.85 -1.98
C GLU A 120 -11.61 -11.75 -2.78
N VAL A 121 -10.99 -10.58 -2.91
CA VAL A 121 -11.56 -9.47 -3.69
C VAL A 121 -11.70 -9.85 -5.15
N ASN A 122 -10.69 -10.50 -5.72
CA ASN A 122 -10.74 -10.96 -7.11
C ASN A 122 -11.80 -12.04 -7.32
N GLN A 123 -11.95 -12.97 -6.38
CA GLN A 123 -12.98 -13.99 -6.45
C GLN A 123 -14.38 -13.39 -6.36
N ALA A 124 -14.57 -12.42 -5.45
CA ALA A 124 -15.86 -11.75 -5.30
C ALA A 124 -16.24 -11.00 -6.58
N ALA A 125 -15.29 -10.33 -7.21
CA ALA A 125 -15.51 -9.63 -8.47
C ALA A 125 -15.90 -10.59 -9.59
N SER A 126 -15.23 -11.75 -9.69
CA SER A 126 -15.55 -12.80 -10.65
C SER A 126 -16.91 -13.43 -10.36
N GLY A 127 -17.17 -13.73 -9.08
CA GLY A 127 -18.41 -14.39 -8.65
C GLY A 127 -19.64 -13.49 -8.75
N ALA A 128 -19.45 -12.16 -8.84
CA ALA A 128 -20.56 -11.23 -9.00
C ALA A 128 -21.13 -11.19 -10.40
N LYS A 129 -20.47 -11.80 -11.35
CA LYS A 129 -20.94 -11.85 -12.73
C LYS A 129 -21.95 -12.99 -12.91
N PRO A 130 -23.06 -12.71 -13.57
CA PRO A 130 -24.04 -13.75 -13.85
C PRO A 130 -23.50 -14.83 -14.77
#